data_3cb81a0070c0603fe95bcaee99f74fbe
#
_entry.id   3cb81a0070c0603fe95bcaee99f74fbe
#
_cell.length_a   1.000
_cell.length_b   1.000
_cell.length_c   1.000
_cell.angle_alpha   90.00
_cell.angle_beta   90.00
_cell.angle_gamma   90.00
#
_symmetry.space_group_name_H-M   'P 1'
#
loop_
_entity.id
_entity.type
_entity.pdbx_description
1 polymer ?
#
loop_
_entity_poly.entity_id
_entity_poly.type
_entity_poly.pdbx_seq_one_letter_code
_entity_poly.pdbx_strand_id
1 'polypeptide(L)' 'MAEEVRQKLEGFYNEDVLDELLEEGKITNLDYIYHHSEEMKSNYAEYCGEDKLEQNEETAGAFLAKVYEVREKSLLY' A
#
# COMPACT_ATOMS: atom_id res chain seq x y z
N MET A 1 7.81 -20.91 -10.96
CA MET A 1 8.34 -19.57 -11.25
C MET A 1 7.92 -18.61 -10.16
N ALA A 2 8.83 -17.75 -9.75
CA ALA A 2 8.54 -16.84 -8.65
C ALA A 2 7.38 -15.88 -8.95
N GLU A 3 7.27 -15.43 -10.19
CA GLU A 3 6.22 -14.52 -10.61
C GLU A 3 4.82 -15.14 -10.59
N GLU A 4 4.75 -16.45 -10.57
CA GLU A 4 3.46 -17.14 -10.51
C GLU A 4 2.82 -17.09 -9.13
N VAL A 5 3.62 -16.78 -8.12
CA VAL A 5 3.15 -16.70 -6.74
C VAL A 5 2.43 -15.39 -6.49
N ARG A 6 2.79 -14.36 -7.23
CA ARG A 6 2.23 -13.04 -7.05
C ARG A 6 0.93 -12.87 -7.83
N GLN A 7 -0.05 -12.25 -7.19
CA GLN A 7 -1.31 -11.89 -7.83
C GLN A 7 -1.09 -10.71 -8.78
N LYS A 8 -1.52 -10.87 -10.03
CA LYS A 8 -1.45 -9.76 -10.99
C LYS A 8 -2.70 -8.92 -10.83
N LEU A 9 -2.53 -7.64 -10.54
CA LEU A 9 -3.63 -6.72 -10.30
C LEU A 9 -3.86 -5.79 -11.48
N GLU A 10 -5.10 -5.44 -11.71
CA GLU A 10 -5.49 -4.47 -12.73
C GLU A 10 -6.52 -3.52 -12.12
N GLY A 11 -6.30 -2.22 -12.26
CA GLY A 11 -7.20 -1.22 -11.72
C GLY A 11 -7.16 -1.13 -10.21
N PHE A 12 -8.29 -0.74 -9.64
CA PHE A 12 -8.40 -0.55 -8.19
C PHE A 12 -9.27 -1.62 -7.56
N TYR A 13 -8.94 -1.99 -6.33
CA TYR A 13 -9.61 -3.04 -5.59
C TYR A 13 -10.07 -2.53 -4.23
N ASN A 14 -11.03 -3.21 -3.63
CA ASN A 14 -11.45 -2.91 -2.27
C ASN A 14 -10.31 -3.14 -1.28
N GLU A 15 -10.27 -2.32 -0.23
CA GLU A 15 -9.28 -2.45 0.81
C GLU A 15 -9.28 -3.86 1.42
N ASP A 16 -10.46 -4.40 1.68
CA ASP A 16 -10.58 -5.75 2.28
C ASP A 16 -9.92 -6.81 1.40
N VAL A 17 -10.12 -6.70 0.08
CA VAL A 17 -9.52 -7.65 -0.86
C VAL A 17 -8.02 -7.52 -0.85
N LEU A 18 -7.51 -6.28 -0.86
CA LEU A 18 -6.07 -6.02 -0.86
C LEU A 18 -5.43 -6.47 0.44
N ASP A 19 -6.10 -6.24 1.56
CA ASP A 19 -5.61 -6.68 2.87
C ASP A 19 -5.42 -8.19 2.90
N GLU A 20 -6.39 -8.92 2.39
CA GLU A 20 -6.33 -10.37 2.33
C GLU A 20 -5.19 -10.85 1.43
N LEU A 21 -5.06 -10.26 0.25
CA LEU A 21 -4.00 -10.62 -0.68
C LEU A 21 -2.61 -10.32 -0.10
N LEU A 22 -2.48 -9.19 0.58
CA LEU A 22 -1.21 -8.81 1.19
C LEU A 22 -0.85 -9.77 2.32
N GLU A 23 -1.82 -10.10 3.16
CA GLU A 23 -1.62 -11.04 4.27
C GLU A 23 -1.22 -12.42 3.78
N GLU A 24 -1.79 -12.84 2.65
CA GLU A 24 -1.45 -14.13 2.04
C GLU A 24 -0.13 -14.12 1.28
N GLY A 25 0.48 -12.94 1.14
CA GLY A 25 1.75 -12.81 0.43
C GLY A 25 1.62 -12.84 -1.07
N LYS A 26 0.42 -12.61 -1.59
CA LYS A 26 0.17 -12.63 -3.03
C LYS A 26 0.49 -11.31 -3.72
N ILE A 27 0.58 -10.23 -2.95
CA ILE A 27 0.94 -8.91 -3.46
C ILE A 27 1.94 -8.27 -2.51
N THR A 28 2.57 -7.20 -2.99
CA THR A 28 3.54 -6.44 -2.19
C THR A 28 2.88 -5.19 -1.62
N ASN A 29 3.59 -4.48 -0.73
CA ASN A 29 3.10 -3.21 -0.21
C ASN A 29 2.91 -2.19 -1.32
N LEU A 30 3.81 -2.17 -2.31
CA LEU A 30 3.69 -1.29 -3.46
C LEU A 30 2.42 -1.60 -4.25
N ASP A 31 2.14 -2.88 -4.48
CA ASP A 31 0.93 -3.29 -5.17
C ASP A 31 -0.31 -2.83 -4.43
N TYR A 32 -0.30 -2.97 -3.11
CA TYR A 32 -1.40 -2.52 -2.27
C TYR A 32 -1.68 -1.04 -2.50
N ILE A 33 -0.64 -0.21 -2.43
CA ILE A 33 -0.78 1.23 -2.59
C ILE A 33 -1.28 1.60 -3.98
N TYR A 34 -0.68 1.02 -5.00
CA TYR A 34 -1.00 1.37 -6.39
C TYR A 34 -2.38 0.88 -6.84
N HIS A 35 -2.92 -0.11 -6.17
CA HIS A 35 -4.23 -0.67 -6.53
C HIS A 35 -5.31 -0.40 -5.49
N HIS A 36 -5.00 0.41 -4.50
CA HIS A 36 -5.99 0.80 -3.49
C HIS A 36 -6.88 1.93 -4.00
N SER A 37 -6.29 3.04 -4.43
CA SER A 37 -7.02 4.20 -4.93
C SER A 37 -6.06 5.24 -5.48
N GLU A 38 -6.58 6.17 -6.26
CA GLU A 38 -5.78 7.30 -6.74
C GLU A 38 -5.30 8.16 -5.58
N GLU A 39 -6.14 8.33 -4.57
CA GLU A 39 -5.79 9.10 -3.38
C GLU A 39 -4.60 8.47 -2.66
N MET A 40 -4.63 7.16 -2.47
CA MET A 40 -3.54 6.45 -1.82
C MET A 40 -2.24 6.60 -2.62
N LYS A 41 -2.31 6.46 -3.95
CA LYS A 41 -1.15 6.63 -4.82
C LYS A 41 -0.56 8.03 -4.71
N SER A 42 -1.41 9.05 -4.75
CA SER A 42 -0.97 10.45 -4.62
C SER A 42 -0.33 10.72 -3.28
N ASN A 43 -0.95 10.24 -2.22
CA ASN A 43 -0.43 10.44 -0.87
C ASN A 43 0.93 9.78 -0.69
N TYR A 44 1.10 8.60 -1.25
CA TYR A 44 2.38 7.91 -1.18
C TYR A 44 3.45 8.64 -1.97
N ALA A 45 3.12 9.11 -3.16
CA ALA A 45 4.07 9.87 -3.97
C ALA A 45 4.51 11.14 -3.25
N GLU A 46 3.57 11.82 -2.60
CA GLU A 46 3.86 13.02 -1.82
C GLU A 46 4.74 12.70 -0.61
N TYR A 47 4.42 11.61 0.08
CA TYR A 47 5.20 11.15 1.22
C TYR A 47 6.67 10.90 0.82
N CYS A 48 6.88 10.20 -0.28
CA CYS A 48 8.23 9.93 -0.77
C CYS A 48 8.92 11.19 -1.26
N GLY A 49 8.16 12.09 -1.89
CA GLY A 49 8.71 13.34 -2.42
C GLY A 49 9.19 14.28 -1.33
N GLU A 50 8.46 14.38 -0.23
CA GLU A 50 8.82 15.27 0.87
C GLU A 50 10.17 14.93 1.50
N ASP A 51 10.44 13.65 1.66
CA ASP A 51 11.68 13.18 2.27
C ASP A 51 12.69 12.69 1.26
N LYS A 52 12.40 12.87 -0.03
CA LYS A 52 13.26 12.42 -1.13
C LYS A 52 13.57 10.93 -1.06
N LEU A 53 12.54 10.16 -0.74
CA LEU A 53 12.64 8.71 -0.64
C LEU A 53 12.32 8.05 -1.96
N GLU A 54 12.88 6.87 -2.19
CA GLU A 54 12.55 6.08 -3.35
C GLU A 54 11.24 5.32 -3.11
N GLN A 55 10.47 5.15 -4.17
CA GLN A 55 9.24 4.36 -4.09
C GLN A 55 9.60 2.88 -4.23
N ASN A 56 9.80 2.23 -3.09
CA ASN A 56 10.14 0.82 -3.06
C ASN A 56 9.38 0.13 -1.94
N GLU A 57 9.63 -1.16 -1.76
CA GLU A 57 8.90 -1.96 -0.79
C GLU A 57 9.09 -1.47 0.65
N GLU A 58 10.29 -1.02 0.97
CA GLU A 58 10.59 -0.50 2.30
C GLU A 58 9.81 0.76 2.61
N THR A 59 9.82 1.74 1.70
CA THR A 59 9.08 2.98 1.90
C THR A 59 7.58 2.75 1.85
N ALA A 60 7.13 1.81 1.02
CA ALA A 60 5.72 1.46 0.95
C ALA A 60 5.24 0.89 2.28
N GLY A 61 6.04 0.02 2.89
CA GLY A 61 5.72 -0.54 4.21
C GLY A 61 5.64 0.52 5.28
N ALA A 62 6.60 1.44 5.29
CA ALA A 62 6.63 2.54 6.25
C ALA A 62 5.42 3.46 6.07
N PHE A 63 5.07 3.76 4.82
CA PHE A 63 3.90 4.60 4.53
C PHE A 63 2.62 3.95 5.02
N LEU A 64 2.44 2.66 4.75
CA LEU A 64 1.23 1.95 5.19
C LEU A 64 1.13 1.90 6.71
N ALA A 65 2.25 1.70 7.39
CA ALA A 65 2.27 1.72 8.86
C ALA A 65 1.80 3.08 9.39
N LYS A 66 2.24 4.15 8.75
CA LYS A 66 1.83 5.51 9.12
C LYS A 66 0.34 5.73 8.88
N VAL A 67 -0.18 5.23 7.78
CA VAL A 67 -1.60 5.33 7.45
C VAL A 67 -2.44 4.64 8.52
N TYR A 68 -2.07 3.44 8.91
CA TYR A 68 -2.79 2.70 9.95
C TYR A 68 -2.73 3.41 11.29
N GLU A 69 -1.60 3.99 11.63
CA GLU A 69 -1.45 4.74 12.87
C GLU A 69 -2.40 5.95 12.92
N VAL A 70 -2.46 6.70 11.82
CA VAL A 70 -3.34 7.86 11.73
C VAL A 70 -4.81 7.44 11.83
N ARG A 71 -5.18 6.35 11.18
CA ARG A 71 -6.56 5.84 11.24
C ARG A 71 -6.96 5.43 12.64
N GLU A 72 -6.04 4.78 13.36
CA GLU A 72 -6.28 4.39 14.75
C GLU A 72 -6.56 5.61 15.62
N LYS A 73 -5.74 6.65 15.46
CA LYS A 73 -5.92 7.87 16.24
C LYS A 73 -7.25 8.53 15.92
N SER A 74 -7.65 8.51 14.66
CA SER A 74 -8.94 9.07 14.25
C SER A 74 -10.11 8.35 14.88
N LEU A 75 -9.98 7.04 15.04
CA LEU A 75 -11.05 6.22 15.63
C LEU A 75 -11.23 6.45 17.13
N LEU A 76 -10.22 7.01 17.78
CA LEU A 76 -10.27 7.26 19.21
C LEU A 76 -11.03 8.55 19.57
N TYR A 77 -11.39 9.33 18.58
CA TYR A 77 -12.19 10.56 18.80
C TYR A 77 -13.67 10.32 18.43
#